data_955d7adae9c6f06b97ab6cb20af39767
#
_entry.id   955d7adae9c6f06b97ab6cb20af39767
#
_cell.length_a   1.000
_cell.length_b   1.000
_cell.length_c   1.000
_cell.angle_alpha   90.00
_cell.angle_beta   90.00
_cell.angle_gamma   90.00
#
_symmetry.space_group_name_H-M   'P 1'
#
loop_
_entity.id
_entity.type
_entity.pdbx_description
1 polymer ?
#
loop_
_entity_poly.entity_id
_entity_poly.type
_entity_poly.pdbx_seq_one_letter_code
_entity_poly.pdbx_strand_id
1 'polypeptide(L)'
;MQLRLYSREWCSWCIDAKDYLSANGYEFQEIDVGQDRQAYEEMKQLSAQTYVPTFVAGDKVLANFDTEQLQRFLNDYQINP
;
A
#
# COMPACT_ATOMS: atom_id res chain seq x y z
N MET A 1 -10.34 2.63 -10.48
CA MET A 1 -9.28 1.69 -10.05
C MET A 1 -9.30 1.57 -8.54
N GLN A 2 -9.32 0.37 -8.03
CA GLN A 2 -9.34 0.13 -6.60
C GLN A 2 -7.91 0.18 -6.04
N LEU A 3 -7.71 0.98 -5.00
CA LEU A 3 -6.42 1.10 -4.34
C LEU A 3 -6.49 0.42 -2.97
N ARG A 4 -5.48 -0.39 -2.65
CA ARG A 4 -5.40 -1.11 -1.38
C ARG A 4 -4.02 -0.91 -0.77
N LEU A 5 -4.01 -0.59 0.52
CA LEU A 5 -2.77 -0.45 1.29
C LEU A 5 -2.75 -1.51 2.38
N TYR A 6 -1.84 -2.45 2.26
CA TYR A 6 -1.62 -3.47 3.29
C TYR A 6 -0.63 -2.91 4.31
N SER A 7 -1.03 -2.93 5.57
CA SER A 7 -0.28 -2.29 6.65
C SER A 7 -0.27 -3.14 7.91
N ARG A 8 0.46 -2.66 8.92
CA ARG A 8 0.43 -3.20 10.30
C ARG A 8 0.44 -2.05 11.26
N GLU A 9 -0.05 -2.29 12.49
CA GLU A 9 0.18 -1.37 13.59
C GLU A 9 1.69 -1.26 13.84
N TRP A 10 2.12 -0.15 14.40
CA TRP A 10 3.52 0.13 14.75
C TRP A 10 4.47 0.23 13.54
N CYS A 11 3.93 0.41 12.37
CA CYS A 11 4.73 0.57 11.15
C CYS A 11 4.76 2.04 10.76
N SER A 12 5.88 2.71 11.00
CA SER A 12 5.99 4.14 10.69
C SER A 12 5.88 4.42 9.20
N TRP A 13 6.44 3.56 8.36
CA TRP A 13 6.34 3.71 6.90
C TRP A 13 4.91 3.51 6.41
N CYS A 14 4.14 2.65 7.08
CA CYS A 14 2.73 2.47 6.77
C CYS A 14 1.92 3.72 7.11
N ILE A 15 2.22 4.33 8.25
CA ILE A 15 1.58 5.58 8.67
C ILE A 15 1.90 6.69 7.68
N ASP A 16 3.15 6.81 7.28
CA ASP A 16 3.58 7.83 6.31
C ASP A 16 2.88 7.64 4.97
N ALA A 17 2.77 6.40 4.50
CA ALA A 17 2.09 6.09 3.24
C ALA A 17 0.62 6.48 3.30
N LYS A 18 -0.05 6.12 4.40
CA LYS A 18 -1.46 6.43 4.61
C LYS A 18 -1.68 7.95 4.64
N ASP A 19 -0.84 8.66 5.37
CA ASP A 19 -0.94 10.10 5.48
C ASP A 19 -0.71 10.78 4.12
N TYR A 20 0.26 10.32 3.36
CA TYR A 20 0.55 10.84 2.04
C TYR A 20 -0.66 10.67 1.11
N LEU A 21 -1.22 9.46 1.07
CA LEU A 21 -2.36 9.17 0.20
C LEU A 21 -3.58 10.03 0.58
N SER A 22 -3.86 10.13 1.87
CA SER A 22 -4.99 10.92 2.36
C SER A 22 -4.81 12.41 2.09
N ALA A 23 -3.61 12.93 2.32
CA ALA A 23 -3.32 14.35 2.12
C ALA A 23 -3.40 14.74 0.65
N ASN A 24 -3.21 13.80 -0.27
CA ASN A 24 -3.26 14.06 -1.70
C ASN A 24 -4.58 13.65 -2.34
N GLY A 25 -5.60 13.36 -1.53
CA GLY A 25 -6.96 13.12 -2.02
C GLY A 25 -7.22 11.73 -2.59
N TYR A 26 -6.34 10.77 -2.33
CA TYR A 26 -6.56 9.40 -2.77
C TYR A 26 -7.55 8.68 -1.85
N GLU A 27 -8.47 7.94 -2.44
CA GLU A 27 -9.31 7.01 -1.72
C GLU A 27 -8.72 5.62 -1.85
N PHE A 28 -8.58 4.93 -0.73
CA PHE A 28 -7.97 3.59 -0.71
C PHE A 28 -8.53 2.80 0.46
N GLN A 29 -8.43 1.49 0.36
CA GLN A 29 -8.77 0.59 1.44
C GLN A 29 -7.51 0.26 2.23
N GLU A 30 -7.54 0.49 3.52
CA GLU A 30 -6.44 0.09 4.41
C GLU A 30 -6.76 -1.30 4.97
N ILE A 31 -5.80 -2.21 4.87
CA ILE A 31 -5.96 -3.60 5.30
C ILE A 31 -4.85 -3.94 6.27
N ASP A 32 -5.22 -4.25 7.52
CA ASP A 32 -4.25 -4.58 8.56
C ASP A 32 -3.94 -6.07 8.51
N VAL A 33 -2.77 -6.41 7.99
CA VAL A 33 -2.35 -7.81 7.84
C VAL A 33 -1.90 -8.44 9.17
N GLY A 34 -1.73 -7.61 10.20
CA GLY A 34 -1.47 -8.10 11.55
C GLY A 34 -2.72 -8.63 12.22
N GLN A 35 -3.90 -8.19 11.78
CA GLN A 35 -5.19 -8.58 12.33
C GLN A 35 -5.93 -9.59 11.46
N ASP A 36 -5.53 -9.74 10.20
CA ASP A 36 -6.24 -10.56 9.22
C ASP A 36 -5.25 -11.46 8.50
N ARG A 37 -5.24 -12.73 8.87
CA ARG A 37 -4.32 -13.71 8.29
C ARG A 37 -4.59 -13.94 6.81
N GLN A 38 -5.84 -13.93 6.40
CA GLN A 38 -6.20 -14.11 5.00
C GLN A 38 -5.64 -12.96 4.15
N ALA A 39 -5.74 -11.75 4.66
CA ALA A 39 -5.17 -10.58 3.98
C ALA A 39 -3.64 -10.67 3.91
N TYR A 40 -3.00 -11.18 4.95
CA TYR A 40 -1.56 -11.41 4.95
C TYR A 40 -1.15 -12.37 3.84
N GLU A 41 -1.84 -13.48 3.71
CA GLU A 41 -1.56 -14.45 2.65
C GLU A 41 -1.83 -13.87 1.26
N GLU A 42 -2.88 -13.06 1.12
CA GLU A 42 -3.19 -12.39 -0.13
C GLU A 42 -2.07 -11.42 -0.53
N MET A 43 -1.60 -10.62 0.43
CA MET A 43 -0.48 -9.70 0.20
C MET A 43 0.77 -10.47 -0.25
N LYS A 44 1.05 -11.58 0.41
CA LYS A 44 2.20 -12.42 0.11
C LYS A 44 2.13 -12.96 -1.32
N GLN A 45 0.96 -13.41 -1.75
CA GLN A 45 0.77 -13.92 -3.11
C GLN A 45 0.92 -12.80 -4.15
N LEU A 46 0.34 -11.63 -3.88
CA LEU A 46 0.36 -10.51 -4.81
C LEU A 46 1.76 -9.90 -4.97
N SER A 47 2.53 -9.84 -3.89
CA SER A 47 3.81 -9.11 -3.86
C SER A 47 5.03 -10.02 -3.81
N ALA A 48 4.85 -11.31 -3.62
CA ALA A 48 5.92 -12.32 -3.49
C ALA A 48 6.88 -11.99 -2.33
N GLN A 49 6.38 -11.30 -1.29
CA GLN A 49 7.16 -10.94 -0.12
C GLN A 49 6.19 -10.68 1.05
N THR A 50 6.72 -10.41 2.25
CA THR A 50 5.90 -10.32 3.47
C THR A 50 6.03 -9.00 4.22
N TYR A 51 6.70 -8.02 3.63
CA TYR A 51 6.89 -6.72 4.29
C TYR A 51 5.72 -5.79 4.05
N VAL A 52 5.55 -4.85 4.96
CA VAL A 52 4.61 -3.74 4.84
C VAL A 52 5.39 -2.43 4.89
N PRO A 53 4.90 -1.37 4.27
CA PRO A 53 3.65 -1.28 3.53
C PRO A 53 3.74 -1.96 2.17
N THR A 54 2.59 -2.48 1.70
CA THR A 54 2.43 -2.99 0.34
C THR A 54 1.22 -2.31 -0.27
N PHE A 55 1.39 -1.70 -1.44
CA PHE A 55 0.34 -0.95 -2.10
C PHE A 55 -0.05 -1.63 -3.40
N VAL A 56 -1.34 -1.81 -3.60
CA VAL A 56 -1.88 -2.48 -4.80
C VAL A 56 -2.82 -1.54 -5.51
N ALA A 57 -2.55 -1.30 -6.78
CA ALA A 57 -3.37 -0.46 -7.65
C ALA A 57 -3.73 -1.25 -8.90
N GLY A 58 -4.91 -1.88 -8.89
CA GLY A 58 -5.29 -2.80 -9.95
C GLY A 58 -4.34 -4.00 -9.98
N ASP A 59 -3.62 -4.15 -11.09
CA ASP A 59 -2.63 -5.22 -11.26
C ASP A 59 -1.19 -4.77 -10.95
N LYS A 60 -1.00 -3.54 -10.47
CA LYS A 60 0.31 -3.01 -10.14
C LYS A 60 0.55 -3.11 -8.63
N VAL A 61 1.75 -3.51 -8.25
CA VAL A 61 2.10 -3.74 -6.84
C VAL A 61 3.41 -3.03 -6.51
N LEU A 62 3.41 -2.28 -5.41
CA LEU A 62 4.62 -1.69 -4.84
C LEU A 62 4.78 -2.20 -3.42
N ALA A 63 5.91 -2.83 -3.13
CA ALA A 63 6.14 -3.47 -1.85
C ALA A 63 7.33 -2.85 -1.12
N ASN A 64 7.18 -2.71 0.20
CA ASN A 64 8.24 -2.27 1.10
C ASN A 64 8.87 -0.95 0.64
N PHE A 65 8.09 0.10 0.71
CA PHE A 65 8.43 1.39 0.11
C PHE A 65 8.34 2.54 1.13
N ASP A 66 9.01 3.66 0.80
CA ASP A 66 8.82 4.92 1.49
C ASP A 66 7.90 5.85 0.67
N THR A 67 7.62 7.05 1.19
CA THR A 67 6.69 7.98 0.50
C THR A 67 7.23 8.48 -0.83
N GLU A 68 8.54 8.61 -0.96
CA GLU A 68 9.14 9.03 -2.23
C GLU A 68 8.96 7.97 -3.30
N GLN A 69 9.16 6.70 -2.94
CA GLN A 69 8.92 5.59 -3.86
C GLN A 69 7.45 5.49 -4.23
N LEU A 70 6.55 5.73 -3.26
CA LEU A 70 5.11 5.74 -3.51
C LEU A 70 4.74 6.84 -4.50
N GLN A 71 5.26 8.03 -4.30
CA GLN A 71 5.00 9.16 -5.20
C GLN A 71 5.44 8.84 -6.62
N ARG A 72 6.63 8.26 -6.76
CA ARG A 72 7.17 7.87 -8.07
C ARG A 72 6.30 6.81 -8.74
N PHE A 73 5.86 5.82 -7.96
CA PHE A 73 4.99 4.75 -8.45
C PHE A 73 3.66 5.34 -8.99
N LEU A 74 3.05 6.23 -8.23
CA LEU A 74 1.80 6.87 -8.62
C LEU A 74 1.97 7.69 -9.91
N ASN A 75 3.08 8.39 -10.04
CA ASN A 75 3.38 9.18 -11.23
C ASN A 75 3.67 8.29 -12.44
N ASP A 76 4.47 7.25 -12.26
CA ASP A 76 4.89 6.37 -13.36
C ASP A 76 3.70 5.64 -13.98
N TYR A 77 2.73 5.24 -13.18
CA TYR A 77 1.54 4.54 -13.66
C TYR A 77 0.34 5.47 -13.85
N GLN A 78 0.54 6.78 -13.69
CA GLN A 78 -0.50 7.80 -13.88
C GLN A 78 -1.74 7.50 -13.03
N ILE A 79 -1.50 7.11 -11.79
CA ILE A 79 -2.57 6.85 -10.82
C ILE A 79 -2.92 8.16 -10.13
N ASN A 80 -4.12 8.66 -10.40
CA ASN A 80 -4.58 9.95 -9.90
C ASN A 80 -5.64 9.77 -8.83
N PRO A 81 -5.79 10.74 -7.90
CA PRO A 81 -6.83 10.69 -6.89
C PRO A 81 -8.23 10.84 -7.45
#